data_031185056bbe5cd36f7838643d125f29
#
_entry.id   031185056bbe5cd36f7838643d125f29
#
_cell.length_a   1.000
_cell.length_b   1.000
_cell.length_c   1.000
_cell.angle_alpha   90.00
_cell.angle_beta   90.00
_cell.angle_gamma   90.00
#
_symmetry.space_group_name_H-M   'P 1'
#
loop_
_entity.id
_entity.type
_entity.pdbx_description
1 polymer ?
#
loop_
_entity_poly.entity_id
_entity_poly.type
_entity_poly.pdbx_seq_one_letter_code
_entity_poly.pdbx_strand_id
1 'polypeptide(L)'
;MLNRIFAIAKKELKQLSRDTRMLFIIFFFPVVLLIIFGYAINFDVKHIKIAVYDQDKSDYTRKYVNGLISSEYFDLITYVQDESEIKRLLDEKIVQAVVVFPNDLSRKLLSKQEVKVQYLIDGVDGTTASAIKNYVNAATYSYSIKLIKEYLAVTGKNLYVPIDLQPRFWFNPELQSTKFLIPGLMGMILIVTAVISISLSIVREKERGTIEQINVSPLSSFEFILGKTIPYIFLSLINATIVLVAGYILFGIVIQGSLLLLLFGTLAFLFAALGLGIFISTVADSQQVAFQAANVTSLLPSFMLSGFIFPIETMPAAIQVLTNVTPAKFYVVI
;
A
#
# COMPACT_ATOMS: atom_id res chain seq x y z
N MET A 1 41.11 -17.50 -8.95
CA MET A 1 40.04 -16.62 -8.50
C MET A 1 38.65 -17.12 -8.96
N LEU A 2 38.30 -17.11 -10.25
CA LEU A 2 36.95 -17.50 -10.74
C LEU A 2 36.55 -18.93 -10.34
N ASN A 3 37.46 -19.92 -10.46
CA ASN A 3 37.17 -21.32 -10.10
C ASN A 3 36.82 -21.48 -8.61
N ARG A 4 37.42 -20.68 -7.72
CA ARG A 4 37.16 -20.71 -6.28
C ARG A 4 35.79 -20.09 -5.97
N ILE A 5 35.47 -18.94 -6.58
CA ILE A 5 34.15 -18.31 -6.47
C ILE A 5 33.07 -19.28 -6.94
N PHE A 6 33.26 -19.91 -8.10
CA PHE A 6 32.30 -20.87 -8.63
C PHE A 6 32.15 -22.12 -7.74
N ALA A 7 33.23 -22.60 -7.14
CA ALA A 7 33.15 -23.72 -6.19
C ALA A 7 32.34 -23.39 -4.95
N ILE A 8 32.52 -22.19 -4.39
CA ILE A 8 31.73 -21.71 -3.25
C ILE A 8 30.25 -21.55 -3.66
N ALA A 9 29.97 -20.89 -4.79
CA ALA A 9 28.62 -20.71 -5.31
C ALA A 9 27.90 -22.03 -5.55
N LYS A 10 28.57 -23.02 -6.14
CA LYS A 10 28.04 -24.36 -6.36
C LYS A 10 27.77 -25.12 -5.04
N LYS A 11 28.68 -25.00 -4.06
CA LYS A 11 28.48 -25.54 -2.70
C LYS A 11 27.21 -24.92 -2.08
N GLU A 12 27.07 -23.61 -2.16
CA GLU A 12 25.94 -22.86 -1.58
C GLU A 12 24.61 -23.27 -2.21
N LEU A 13 24.53 -23.31 -3.54
CA LEU A 13 23.30 -23.76 -4.25
C LEU A 13 22.94 -25.20 -3.87
N LYS A 14 23.92 -26.11 -3.75
CA LYS A 14 23.66 -27.48 -3.33
C LYS A 14 23.19 -27.57 -1.88
N GLN A 15 23.70 -26.72 -1.02
CA GLN A 15 23.30 -26.63 0.38
C GLN A 15 21.87 -26.09 0.50
N LEU A 16 21.54 -25.02 -0.23
CA LEU A 16 20.21 -24.43 -0.29
C LEU A 16 19.17 -25.39 -0.85
N SER A 17 19.48 -26.09 -1.95
CA SER A 17 18.54 -27.05 -2.56
C SER A 17 18.15 -28.23 -1.64
N ARG A 18 18.91 -28.47 -0.59
CA ARG A 18 18.65 -29.49 0.43
C ARG A 18 18.02 -28.94 1.71
N ASP A 19 17.98 -27.63 1.85
CA ASP A 19 17.41 -26.93 3.01
C ASP A 19 15.97 -26.51 2.71
N THR A 20 15.03 -27.41 2.98
CA THR A 20 13.58 -27.17 2.74
C THR A 20 13.04 -25.98 3.53
N ARG A 21 13.58 -25.71 4.73
CA ARG A 21 13.16 -24.56 5.56
C ARG A 21 13.56 -23.25 4.90
N MET A 22 14.79 -23.18 4.40
CA MET A 22 15.30 -22.00 3.72
C MET A 22 14.58 -21.75 2.39
N LEU A 23 14.32 -22.81 1.62
CA LEU A 23 13.53 -22.71 0.38
C LEU A 23 12.08 -22.22 0.64
N PHE A 24 11.46 -22.68 1.73
CA PHE A 24 10.16 -22.21 2.15
C PHE A 24 10.18 -20.70 2.45
N ILE A 25 11.17 -20.23 3.21
CA ILE A 25 11.33 -18.81 3.55
C ILE A 25 11.58 -17.96 2.31
N ILE A 26 12.35 -18.44 1.34
CA ILE A 26 12.70 -17.67 0.14
C ILE A 26 11.55 -17.61 -0.86
N PHE A 27 10.81 -18.69 -1.08
CA PHE A 27 9.85 -18.77 -2.18
C PHE A 27 8.39 -18.77 -1.76
N PHE A 28 8.03 -19.46 -0.70
CA PHE A 28 6.65 -19.61 -0.28
C PHE A 28 6.21 -18.46 0.64
N PHE A 29 7.02 -18.13 1.62
CA PHE A 29 6.71 -17.07 2.59
C PHE A 29 6.44 -15.70 1.95
N PRO A 30 7.19 -15.23 0.92
CA PRO A 30 6.90 -14.00 0.20
C PRO A 30 5.49 -13.95 -0.42
N VAL A 31 5.07 -15.04 -1.03
CA VAL A 31 3.74 -15.13 -1.65
C VAL A 31 2.64 -15.12 -0.58
N VAL A 32 2.85 -15.82 0.53
CA VAL A 32 1.90 -15.79 1.66
C VAL A 32 1.80 -14.39 2.26
N LEU A 33 2.93 -13.70 2.45
CA LEU A 33 2.92 -12.31 2.91
C LEU A 33 2.19 -11.39 1.92
N LEU A 34 2.46 -11.56 0.62
CA LEU A 34 1.77 -10.78 -0.41
C LEU A 34 0.25 -10.99 -0.37
N ILE A 35 -0.20 -12.23 -0.19
CA ILE A 35 -1.62 -12.56 -0.06
C ILE A 35 -2.21 -11.92 1.21
N ILE A 36 -1.59 -12.18 2.36
CA ILE A 36 -2.11 -11.69 3.64
C ILE A 36 -2.19 -10.17 3.63
N PHE A 37 -1.10 -9.49 3.34
CA PHE A 37 -1.06 -8.03 3.38
C PHE A 37 -1.82 -7.40 2.21
N GLY A 38 -1.80 -7.99 1.02
CA GLY A 38 -2.50 -7.48 -0.14
C GLY A 38 -4.01 -7.49 0.01
N TYR A 39 -4.57 -8.48 0.70
CA TYR A 39 -6.01 -8.52 1.02
C TYR A 39 -6.35 -7.83 2.35
N ALA A 40 -5.44 -7.83 3.34
CA ALA A 40 -5.69 -7.20 4.63
C ALA A 40 -5.59 -5.67 4.58
N ILE A 41 -4.70 -5.13 3.74
CA ILE A 41 -4.48 -3.69 3.61
C ILE A 41 -5.32 -3.18 2.44
N ASN A 42 -6.59 -2.93 2.69
CA ASN A 42 -7.49 -2.27 1.74
C ASN A 42 -7.97 -0.96 2.36
N PHE A 43 -7.55 0.16 1.77
CA PHE A 43 -8.00 1.50 2.16
C PHE A 43 -9.18 1.99 1.30
N ASP A 44 -9.70 1.15 0.39
CA ASP A 44 -10.85 1.52 -0.42
C ASP A 44 -12.12 1.46 0.44
N VAL A 45 -12.58 2.60 0.84
CA VAL A 45 -13.80 2.72 1.62
C VAL A 45 -14.98 2.66 0.65
N LYS A 46 -15.58 1.49 0.53
CA LYS A 46 -16.83 1.22 -0.22
C LYS A 46 -17.91 0.75 0.74
N HIS A 47 -19.17 0.81 0.28
CA HIS A 47 -20.32 0.35 1.06
C HIS A 47 -20.42 1.04 2.43
N ILE A 48 -20.24 2.37 2.43
CA ILE A 48 -20.40 3.21 3.61
C ILE A 48 -21.85 3.19 4.03
N LYS A 49 -22.12 2.65 5.20
CA LYS A 49 -23.47 2.57 5.75
C LYS A 49 -23.92 3.95 6.21
N ILE A 50 -25.00 4.47 5.60
CA ILE A 50 -25.53 5.77 5.96
C ILE A 50 -26.98 5.65 6.45
N ALA A 51 -27.38 6.57 7.34
CA ALA A 51 -28.75 6.85 7.65
C ALA A 51 -29.11 8.26 7.16
N VAL A 52 -30.38 8.50 6.93
CA VAL A 52 -30.89 9.79 6.46
C VAL A 52 -31.92 10.31 7.44
N TYR A 53 -31.69 11.49 7.97
CA TYR A 53 -32.67 12.26 8.74
C TYR A 53 -33.19 13.39 7.87
N ASP A 54 -34.32 13.15 7.19
CA ASP A 54 -34.92 14.06 6.24
C ASP A 54 -36.13 14.79 6.88
N GLN A 55 -35.94 16.04 7.28
CA GLN A 55 -37.00 16.88 7.84
C GLN A 55 -37.82 17.60 6.76
N ASP A 56 -37.27 17.73 5.54
CA ASP A 56 -37.95 18.46 4.44
C ASP A 56 -38.88 17.55 3.63
N LYS A 57 -38.52 16.25 3.49
CA LYS A 57 -39.28 15.21 2.79
C LYS A 57 -39.67 15.57 1.35
N SER A 58 -38.85 16.38 0.67
CA SER A 58 -39.11 16.90 -0.67
C SER A 58 -38.56 16.01 -1.76
N ASP A 59 -38.90 16.31 -3.02
CA ASP A 59 -38.26 15.65 -4.18
C ASP A 59 -36.79 16.00 -4.32
N TYR A 60 -36.35 17.14 -3.81
CA TYR A 60 -34.94 17.53 -3.82
C TYR A 60 -34.11 16.64 -2.92
N THR A 61 -34.58 16.36 -1.68
CA THR A 61 -33.89 15.46 -0.76
C THR A 61 -33.86 14.05 -1.26
N ARG A 62 -34.97 13.54 -1.83
CA ARG A 62 -35.06 12.23 -2.46
C ARG A 62 -34.09 12.06 -3.62
N LYS A 63 -34.02 13.04 -4.54
CA LYS A 63 -33.08 13.01 -5.67
C LYS A 63 -31.64 13.04 -5.21
N TYR A 64 -31.34 13.80 -4.16
CA TYR A 64 -29.98 13.84 -3.59
C TYR A 64 -29.59 12.48 -3.00
N VAL A 65 -30.45 11.90 -2.15
CA VAL A 65 -30.22 10.57 -1.53
C VAL A 65 -30.07 9.50 -2.60
N ASN A 66 -30.94 9.50 -3.62
CA ASN A 66 -30.84 8.56 -4.73
C ASN A 66 -29.51 8.70 -5.48
N GLY A 67 -28.98 9.93 -5.62
CA GLY A 67 -27.67 10.18 -6.20
C GLY A 67 -26.54 9.58 -5.37
N LEU A 68 -26.62 9.63 -4.05
CA LEU A 68 -25.65 8.98 -3.16
C LEU A 68 -25.70 7.45 -3.27
N ILE A 69 -26.91 6.86 -3.22
CA ILE A 69 -27.11 5.41 -3.23
C ILE A 69 -26.76 4.79 -4.60
N SER A 70 -26.96 5.56 -5.68
CA SER A 70 -26.60 5.11 -7.03
C SER A 70 -25.09 4.99 -7.24
N SER A 71 -24.29 5.47 -6.29
CA SER A 71 -22.84 5.25 -6.27
C SER A 71 -22.50 3.96 -5.52
N GLU A 72 -21.41 3.30 -5.88
CA GLU A 72 -20.90 2.10 -5.16
C GLU A 72 -20.35 2.44 -3.75
N TYR A 73 -20.38 3.72 -3.36
CA TYR A 73 -19.73 4.18 -2.13
C TYR A 73 -20.67 4.19 -0.92
N PHE A 74 -22.00 4.32 -1.11
CA PHE A 74 -22.94 4.52 -0.02
C PHE A 74 -24.09 3.51 -0.05
N ASP A 75 -24.33 2.87 1.10
CA ASP A 75 -25.46 1.99 1.33
C ASP A 75 -26.42 2.65 2.34
N LEU A 76 -27.64 2.92 1.93
CA LEU A 76 -28.68 3.42 2.82
C LEU A 76 -29.22 2.29 3.69
N ILE A 77 -29.03 2.40 5.01
CA ILE A 77 -29.51 1.41 5.97
C ILE A 77 -30.92 1.75 6.47
N THR A 78 -31.15 3.02 6.82
CA THR A 78 -32.45 3.43 7.40
C THR A 78 -32.70 4.94 7.26
N TYR A 79 -33.97 5.30 7.36
CA TYR A 79 -34.38 6.68 7.59
C TYR A 79 -34.62 6.89 9.08
N VAL A 80 -34.04 7.94 9.63
CA VAL A 80 -34.19 8.33 11.03
C VAL A 80 -35.44 9.16 11.19
N GLN A 81 -36.24 8.87 12.22
CA GLN A 81 -37.46 9.62 12.51
C GLN A 81 -37.23 10.67 13.61
N ASP A 82 -36.34 10.39 14.55
CA ASP A 82 -36.04 11.26 15.69
C ASP A 82 -34.51 11.47 15.80
N GLU A 83 -34.14 12.70 16.11
CA GLU A 83 -32.74 13.09 16.30
C GLU A 83 -32.03 12.27 17.38
N SER A 84 -32.76 11.82 18.41
CA SER A 84 -32.22 10.96 19.47
C SER A 84 -31.68 9.61 18.98
N GLU A 85 -32.20 9.11 17.85
CA GLU A 85 -31.73 7.85 17.23
C GLU A 85 -30.36 8.00 16.58
N ILE A 86 -29.99 9.19 16.13
CA ILE A 86 -28.74 9.45 15.42
C ILE A 86 -27.55 9.02 16.26
N LYS A 87 -27.52 9.44 17.52
CA LYS A 87 -26.44 9.10 18.44
C LYS A 87 -26.32 7.60 18.62
N ARG A 88 -27.44 6.90 18.84
CA ARG A 88 -27.45 5.44 18.99
C ARG A 88 -26.90 4.73 17.77
N LEU A 89 -27.33 5.12 16.56
CA LEU A 89 -26.91 4.49 15.31
C LEU A 89 -25.41 4.64 15.06
N LEU A 90 -24.80 5.77 15.45
CA LEU A 90 -23.36 6.02 15.36
C LEU A 90 -22.60 5.28 16.48
N ASP A 91 -23.07 5.35 17.75
CA ASP A 91 -22.42 4.72 18.89
C ASP A 91 -22.40 3.17 18.76
N GLU A 92 -23.50 2.58 18.25
CA GLU A 92 -23.61 1.15 17.99
C GLU A 92 -22.95 0.71 16.67
N LYS A 93 -22.35 1.67 15.91
CA LYS A 93 -21.70 1.43 14.60
C LYS A 93 -22.61 0.77 13.55
N ILE A 94 -23.92 0.97 13.68
CA ILE A 94 -24.90 0.52 12.68
C ILE A 94 -24.70 1.29 11.38
N VAL A 95 -24.40 2.60 11.49
CA VAL A 95 -24.04 3.46 10.38
C VAL A 95 -22.74 4.19 10.64
N GLN A 96 -22.05 4.60 9.58
CA GLN A 96 -20.80 5.35 9.64
C GLN A 96 -21.00 6.86 9.45
N ALA A 97 -22.13 7.24 8.85
CA ALA A 97 -22.52 8.62 8.72
C ALA A 97 -24.04 8.79 8.69
N VAL A 98 -24.49 9.96 9.11
CA VAL A 98 -25.91 10.37 9.03
C VAL A 98 -25.99 11.66 8.24
N VAL A 99 -26.85 11.67 7.22
CA VAL A 99 -27.16 12.86 6.40
C VAL A 99 -28.38 13.54 7.01
N VAL A 100 -28.25 14.82 7.36
CA VAL A 100 -29.33 15.61 7.96
C VAL A 100 -29.75 16.70 6.99
N PHE A 101 -31.01 16.66 6.58
CA PHE A 101 -31.62 17.68 5.76
C PHE A 101 -32.52 18.58 6.63
N PRO A 102 -32.34 19.92 6.62
CA PRO A 102 -33.16 20.83 7.36
C PRO A 102 -34.56 20.92 6.76
N ASN A 103 -35.54 21.24 7.59
CA ASN A 103 -36.97 21.32 7.22
C ASN A 103 -37.34 22.41 6.21
N ASP A 104 -36.44 23.33 5.93
CA ASP A 104 -36.65 24.46 5.03
C ASP A 104 -35.83 24.38 3.74
N LEU A 105 -35.24 23.19 3.44
CA LEU A 105 -34.36 22.97 2.31
C LEU A 105 -35.01 23.32 0.98
N SER A 106 -36.18 22.75 0.67
CA SER A 106 -36.89 22.98 -0.59
C SER A 106 -37.31 24.46 -0.73
N ARG A 107 -37.79 25.08 0.35
CA ARG A 107 -38.19 26.50 0.36
C ARG A 107 -36.98 27.40 0.05
N LYS A 108 -35.85 27.18 0.69
CA LYS A 108 -34.61 27.94 0.45
C LYS A 108 -34.08 27.76 -0.97
N LEU A 109 -34.07 26.52 -1.49
CA LEU A 109 -33.66 26.25 -2.87
C LEU A 109 -34.53 27.01 -3.88
N LEU A 110 -35.88 26.99 -3.69
CA LEU A 110 -36.79 27.72 -4.56
C LEU A 110 -36.60 29.22 -4.46
N SER A 111 -36.24 29.72 -3.27
CA SER A 111 -35.96 31.16 -3.02
C SER A 111 -34.53 31.57 -3.42
N LYS A 112 -33.72 30.65 -4.02
CA LYS A 112 -32.32 30.88 -4.43
C LYS A 112 -31.39 31.26 -3.26
N GLN A 113 -31.69 30.75 -2.08
CA GLN A 113 -30.85 30.93 -0.90
C GLN A 113 -29.92 29.75 -0.71
N GLU A 114 -28.80 29.98 -0.03
CA GLU A 114 -27.87 28.95 0.34
C GLU A 114 -28.50 27.95 1.32
N VAL A 115 -28.32 26.67 1.06
CA VAL A 115 -28.76 25.57 1.92
C VAL A 115 -27.58 24.81 2.43
N LYS A 116 -27.59 24.46 3.70
CA LYS A 116 -26.56 23.64 4.33
C LYS A 116 -27.12 22.27 4.64
N VAL A 117 -26.51 21.22 4.07
CA VAL A 117 -26.76 19.83 4.43
C VAL A 117 -25.70 19.44 5.42
N GLN A 118 -26.10 18.87 6.55
CA GLN A 118 -25.15 18.44 7.58
C GLN A 118 -24.86 16.96 7.44
N TYR A 119 -23.61 16.60 7.64
CA TYR A 119 -23.15 15.21 7.74
C TYR A 119 -22.52 14.98 9.10
N LEU A 120 -23.09 14.05 9.84
CA LEU A 120 -22.54 13.55 11.11
C LEU A 120 -21.78 12.27 10.79
N ILE A 121 -20.48 12.28 10.97
CA ILE A 121 -19.57 11.19 10.56
C ILE A 121 -18.92 10.61 11.81
N ASP A 122 -18.86 9.27 11.91
CA ASP A 122 -18.06 8.60 12.92
C ASP A 122 -16.56 8.86 12.65
N GLY A 123 -15.94 9.60 13.56
CA GLY A 123 -14.53 10.02 13.45
C GLY A 123 -13.55 9.07 14.13
N VAL A 124 -13.98 7.92 14.66
CA VAL A 124 -13.09 6.94 15.32
C VAL A 124 -12.05 6.41 14.36
N ASP A 125 -12.44 6.10 13.12
CA ASP A 125 -11.51 5.80 12.03
C ASP A 125 -11.33 7.04 11.14
N GLY A 126 -10.20 7.73 11.31
CA GLY A 126 -9.88 8.95 10.56
C GLY A 126 -9.74 8.73 9.05
N THR A 127 -9.35 7.55 8.60
CA THR A 127 -9.22 7.20 7.18
C THR A 127 -10.61 7.11 6.54
N THR A 128 -11.49 6.35 7.14
CA THR A 128 -12.89 6.22 6.70
C THR A 128 -13.61 7.56 6.77
N ALA A 129 -13.46 8.33 7.85
CA ALA A 129 -14.06 9.65 7.99
C ALA A 129 -13.61 10.64 6.91
N SER A 130 -12.31 10.63 6.57
CA SER A 130 -11.76 11.46 5.50
C SER A 130 -12.27 11.04 4.11
N ALA A 131 -12.39 9.75 3.85
CA ALA A 131 -12.97 9.23 2.61
C ALA A 131 -14.45 9.64 2.48
N ILE A 132 -15.25 9.46 3.53
CA ILE A 132 -16.67 9.89 3.57
C ILE A 132 -16.78 11.38 3.25
N LYS A 133 -15.99 12.21 3.92
CA LYS A 133 -15.97 13.67 3.68
C LYS A 133 -15.68 14.01 2.21
N ASN A 134 -14.70 13.35 1.60
CA ASN A 134 -14.36 13.60 0.20
C ASN A 134 -15.46 13.17 -0.75
N TYR A 135 -16.06 12.00 -0.55
CA TYR A 135 -17.17 11.50 -1.39
C TYR A 135 -18.41 12.36 -1.27
N VAL A 136 -18.76 12.78 -0.05
CA VAL A 136 -19.88 13.67 0.22
C VAL A 136 -19.69 15.02 -0.45
N ASN A 137 -18.50 15.61 -0.36
CA ASN A 137 -18.20 16.88 -1.02
C ASN A 137 -18.34 16.76 -2.54
N ALA A 138 -17.83 15.69 -3.14
CA ALA A 138 -17.94 15.44 -4.57
C ALA A 138 -19.39 15.25 -5.01
N ALA A 139 -20.17 14.46 -4.26
CA ALA A 139 -21.60 14.23 -4.53
C ALA A 139 -22.42 15.52 -4.39
N THR A 140 -22.17 16.31 -3.34
CA THR A 140 -22.84 17.59 -3.10
C THR A 140 -22.55 18.60 -4.21
N TYR A 141 -21.28 18.68 -4.62
CA TYR A 141 -20.87 19.53 -5.74
C TYR A 141 -21.56 19.14 -7.04
N SER A 142 -21.55 17.84 -7.38
CA SER A 142 -22.20 17.30 -8.57
C SER A 142 -23.71 17.60 -8.58
N TYR A 143 -24.38 17.39 -7.45
CA TYR A 143 -25.79 17.67 -7.31
C TYR A 143 -26.10 19.17 -7.44
N SER A 144 -25.28 20.04 -6.86
CA SER A 144 -25.44 21.50 -6.95
C SER A 144 -25.31 21.97 -8.41
N ILE A 145 -24.34 21.48 -9.15
CA ILE A 145 -24.20 21.79 -10.59
C ILE A 145 -25.41 21.30 -11.39
N LYS A 146 -25.94 20.12 -11.07
CA LYS A 146 -27.14 19.59 -11.73
C LYS A 146 -28.36 20.50 -11.49
N LEU A 147 -28.59 20.94 -10.25
CA LEU A 147 -29.67 21.87 -9.92
C LEU A 147 -29.55 23.20 -10.66
N ILE A 148 -28.33 23.76 -10.73
CA ILE A 148 -28.05 24.99 -11.47
C ILE A 148 -28.35 24.81 -12.97
N LYS A 149 -27.92 23.71 -13.57
CA LYS A 149 -28.18 23.37 -14.99
C LYS A 149 -29.70 23.25 -15.25
N GLU A 150 -30.43 22.52 -14.40
CA GLU A 150 -31.88 22.35 -14.52
C GLU A 150 -32.60 23.71 -14.43
N TYR A 151 -32.20 24.56 -13.48
CA TYR A 151 -32.76 25.90 -13.33
C TYR A 151 -32.52 26.80 -14.55
N LEU A 152 -31.29 26.79 -15.07
CA LEU A 152 -30.93 27.61 -16.23
C LEU A 152 -31.63 27.13 -17.53
N ALA A 153 -31.80 25.82 -17.70
CA ALA A 153 -32.54 25.24 -18.81
C ALA A 153 -34.01 25.71 -18.83
N VAL A 154 -34.65 25.76 -17.64
CA VAL A 154 -36.04 26.26 -17.52
C VAL A 154 -36.16 27.78 -17.80
N THR A 155 -35.11 28.55 -17.49
CA THR A 155 -35.10 30.01 -17.69
C THR A 155 -34.58 30.44 -19.08
N GLY A 156 -34.26 29.49 -19.95
CA GLY A 156 -33.73 29.78 -21.28
C GLY A 156 -32.34 30.40 -21.30
N LYS A 157 -31.61 30.31 -20.17
CA LYS A 157 -30.23 30.78 -20.04
C LYS A 157 -29.27 29.62 -20.09
N ASN A 158 -28.21 29.74 -20.89
CA ASN A 158 -27.13 28.76 -20.91
C ASN A 158 -26.14 29.06 -19.80
N LEU A 159 -25.77 28.01 -19.06
CA LEU A 159 -24.67 28.12 -18.12
C LEU A 159 -23.36 28.18 -18.90
N TYR A 160 -22.70 29.32 -18.93
CA TYR A 160 -21.32 29.43 -19.38
C TYR A 160 -20.40 29.09 -18.20
N VAL A 161 -19.83 27.90 -18.24
CA VAL A 161 -18.80 27.47 -17.30
C VAL A 161 -17.46 27.73 -17.99
N PRO A 162 -16.73 28.79 -17.62
CA PRO A 162 -15.51 29.18 -18.32
C PRO A 162 -14.37 28.14 -18.17
N ILE A 163 -14.44 27.34 -17.12
CA ILE A 163 -13.47 26.26 -16.85
C ILE A 163 -14.24 25.04 -16.38
N ASP A 164 -14.25 23.99 -17.19
CA ASP A 164 -14.79 22.68 -16.81
C ASP A 164 -13.62 21.79 -16.41
N LEU A 165 -13.50 21.52 -15.10
CA LEU A 165 -12.46 20.67 -14.54
C LEU A 165 -12.83 19.20 -14.78
N GLN A 166 -12.13 18.54 -15.69
CA GLN A 166 -12.24 17.10 -15.95
C GLN A 166 -11.00 16.38 -15.44
N PRO A 167 -10.96 15.96 -14.16
CA PRO A 167 -9.82 15.24 -13.62
C PRO A 167 -9.68 13.89 -14.32
N ARG A 168 -8.51 13.61 -14.85
CA ARG A 168 -8.18 12.32 -15.46
C ARG A 168 -7.01 11.70 -14.68
N PHE A 169 -7.29 10.63 -13.98
CA PHE A 169 -6.27 9.86 -13.27
C PHE A 169 -5.61 8.88 -14.24
N TRP A 170 -4.30 8.99 -14.39
CA TRP A 170 -3.51 8.10 -15.19
C TRP A 170 -3.02 6.95 -14.32
N PHE A 171 -2.80 5.77 -14.90
CA PHE A 171 -2.28 4.56 -14.24
C PHE A 171 -3.22 3.92 -13.20
N ASN A 172 -4.04 4.67 -12.48
CA ASN A 172 -5.02 4.18 -11.53
C ASN A 172 -6.35 4.97 -11.63
N PRO A 173 -7.11 4.81 -12.73
CA PRO A 173 -8.34 5.59 -12.95
C PRO A 173 -9.40 5.37 -11.87
N GLU A 174 -9.42 4.20 -11.27
CA GLU A 174 -10.38 3.81 -10.22
C GLU A 174 -9.89 4.17 -8.82
N LEU A 175 -8.68 4.77 -8.68
CA LEU A 175 -8.05 5.14 -7.41
C LEU A 175 -7.99 3.97 -6.41
N GLN A 176 -7.83 2.73 -6.91
CA GLN A 176 -7.73 1.54 -6.08
C GLN A 176 -6.46 1.56 -5.24
N SER A 177 -6.62 1.40 -3.93
CA SER A 177 -5.49 1.35 -2.98
C SER A 177 -4.53 0.22 -3.28
N THR A 178 -5.04 -0.91 -3.75
CA THR A 178 -4.25 -2.09 -4.12
C THR A 178 -3.21 -1.78 -5.20
N LYS A 179 -3.55 -0.98 -6.22
CA LYS A 179 -2.62 -0.60 -7.30
C LYS A 179 -1.43 0.23 -6.82
N PHE A 180 -1.59 0.94 -5.72
CA PHE A 180 -0.52 1.71 -5.08
C PHE A 180 0.26 0.87 -4.06
N LEU A 181 -0.47 0.12 -3.23
CA LEU A 181 0.13 -0.60 -2.10
C LEU A 181 0.90 -1.86 -2.50
N ILE A 182 0.40 -2.62 -3.48
CA ILE A 182 1.01 -3.91 -3.84
C ILE A 182 2.45 -3.76 -4.36
N PRO A 183 2.79 -2.82 -5.25
CA PRO A 183 4.18 -2.64 -5.69
C PRO A 183 5.14 -2.31 -4.54
N GLY A 184 4.73 -1.43 -3.62
CA GLY A 184 5.52 -1.11 -2.44
C GLY A 184 5.71 -2.31 -1.50
N LEU A 185 4.65 -3.10 -1.31
CA LEU A 185 4.69 -4.35 -0.53
C LEU A 185 5.63 -5.38 -1.16
N MET A 186 5.62 -5.51 -2.50
CA MET A 186 6.57 -6.37 -3.21
C MET A 186 8.02 -5.98 -2.92
N GLY A 187 8.36 -4.69 -3.01
CA GLY A 187 9.69 -4.18 -2.68
C GLY A 187 10.09 -4.49 -1.24
N MET A 188 9.16 -4.30 -0.29
CA MET A 188 9.39 -4.63 1.12
C MET A 188 9.63 -6.12 1.33
N ILE A 189 8.85 -7.00 0.71
CA ILE A 189 9.01 -8.44 0.80
C ILE A 189 10.36 -8.88 0.23
N LEU A 190 10.78 -8.30 -0.90
CA LEU A 190 12.04 -8.63 -1.54
C LEU A 190 13.26 -8.25 -0.68
N ILE A 191 13.27 -7.05 -0.08
CA ILE A 191 14.40 -6.65 0.77
C ILE A 191 14.48 -7.53 2.01
N VAL A 192 13.35 -7.79 2.69
CA VAL A 192 13.32 -8.62 3.90
C VAL A 192 13.85 -10.01 3.61
N THR A 193 13.36 -10.65 2.54
CA THR A 193 13.77 -12.02 2.19
C THR A 193 15.21 -12.09 1.73
N ALA A 194 15.72 -11.10 0.98
CA ALA A 194 17.12 -11.06 0.55
C ALA A 194 18.07 -10.87 1.75
N VAL A 195 17.78 -9.91 2.63
CA VAL A 195 18.58 -9.62 3.83
C VAL A 195 18.63 -10.83 4.76
N ILE A 196 17.48 -11.44 5.05
CA ILE A 196 17.40 -12.63 5.92
C ILE A 196 18.20 -13.78 5.31
N SER A 197 18.00 -14.06 4.02
CA SER A 197 18.59 -15.23 3.37
C SER A 197 20.12 -15.23 3.42
N ILE A 198 20.75 -14.12 3.03
CA ILE A 198 22.22 -14.03 3.02
C ILE A 198 22.78 -13.95 4.45
N SER A 199 22.11 -13.23 5.36
CA SER A 199 22.54 -13.11 6.74
C SER A 199 22.56 -14.49 7.44
N LEU A 200 21.46 -15.24 7.34
CA LEU A 200 21.37 -16.59 7.90
C LEU A 200 22.40 -17.55 7.28
N SER A 201 22.66 -17.44 5.99
CA SER A 201 23.66 -18.29 5.33
C SER A 201 25.06 -18.10 5.92
N ILE A 202 25.48 -16.85 6.15
CA ILE A 202 26.81 -16.56 6.67
C ILE A 202 26.90 -16.92 8.15
N VAL A 203 25.89 -16.55 8.95
CA VAL A 203 25.89 -16.83 10.39
C VAL A 203 25.81 -18.34 10.67
N ARG A 204 25.13 -19.10 9.81
CA ARG A 204 25.16 -20.58 9.90
C ARG A 204 26.57 -21.17 9.79
N GLU A 205 27.45 -20.59 8.96
CA GLU A 205 28.84 -21.01 8.89
C GLU A 205 29.61 -20.69 10.19
N LYS A 206 29.27 -19.54 10.83
CA LYS A 206 29.81 -19.19 12.16
C LYS A 206 29.39 -20.21 13.21
N GLU A 207 28.08 -20.44 13.37
CA GLU A 207 27.54 -21.35 14.38
C GLU A 207 28.08 -22.80 14.25
N ARG A 208 28.34 -23.23 13.03
CA ARG A 208 28.88 -24.59 12.76
C ARG A 208 30.40 -24.67 12.86
N GLY A 209 31.08 -23.55 13.16
CA GLY A 209 32.54 -23.52 13.21
C GLY A 209 33.25 -23.70 11.84
N THR A 210 32.47 -23.73 10.74
CA THR A 210 33.05 -23.92 9.41
C THR A 210 33.73 -22.66 8.89
N ILE A 211 33.44 -21.49 9.48
CA ILE A 211 34.11 -20.24 9.12
C ILE A 211 35.63 -20.30 9.46
N GLU A 212 36.01 -20.99 10.51
CA GLU A 212 37.45 -21.20 10.87
C GLU A 212 38.19 -21.98 9.81
N GLN A 213 37.55 -23.01 9.25
CA GLN A 213 38.12 -23.79 8.12
C GLN A 213 38.28 -22.93 6.86
N ILE A 214 37.34 -22.00 6.64
CA ILE A 214 37.43 -21.05 5.52
C ILE A 214 38.57 -20.06 5.74
N ASN A 215 38.79 -19.59 6.97
CA ASN A 215 39.84 -18.63 7.32
C ASN A 215 41.27 -19.21 7.15
N VAL A 216 41.44 -20.51 7.37
CA VAL A 216 42.75 -21.17 7.13
C VAL A 216 42.94 -21.64 5.69
N SER A 217 41.91 -21.54 4.86
CA SER A 217 41.99 -21.87 3.43
C SER A 217 42.62 -20.73 2.64
N PRO A 218 43.17 -20.98 1.44
CA PRO A 218 43.75 -19.91 0.59
C PRO A 218 42.69 -19.10 -0.15
N LEU A 219 41.57 -18.81 0.53
CA LEU A 219 40.47 -17.99 0.01
C LEU A 219 40.59 -16.54 0.49
N SER A 220 40.46 -15.58 -0.41
CA SER A 220 40.31 -14.18 0.00
C SER A 220 38.90 -13.90 0.47
N SER A 221 38.75 -12.92 1.37
CA SER A 221 37.44 -12.46 1.84
C SER A 221 36.53 -12.05 0.68
N PHE A 222 37.10 -11.45 -0.37
CA PHE A 222 36.37 -11.06 -1.58
C PHE A 222 35.83 -12.29 -2.36
N GLU A 223 36.65 -13.35 -2.52
CA GLU A 223 36.21 -14.60 -3.18
C GLU A 223 35.10 -15.29 -2.38
N PHE A 224 35.18 -15.25 -1.05
CA PHE A 224 34.13 -15.79 -0.18
C PHE A 224 32.83 -15.00 -0.29
N ILE A 225 32.88 -13.67 -0.16
CA ILE A 225 31.69 -12.83 -0.24
C ILE A 225 31.03 -12.96 -1.60
N LEU A 226 31.78 -12.86 -2.70
CA LEU A 226 31.19 -13.01 -4.05
C LEU A 226 30.62 -14.42 -4.26
N GLY A 227 31.33 -15.44 -3.84
CA GLY A 227 30.87 -16.82 -3.97
C GLY A 227 29.60 -17.12 -3.23
N LYS A 228 29.36 -16.41 -2.11
CA LYS A 228 28.10 -16.46 -1.35
C LYS A 228 27.03 -15.57 -1.98
N THR A 229 27.35 -14.36 -2.40
CA THR A 229 26.38 -13.37 -2.90
C THR A 229 25.75 -13.77 -4.23
N ILE A 230 26.53 -14.30 -5.18
CA ILE A 230 26.04 -14.66 -6.52
C ILE A 230 24.85 -15.62 -6.50
N PRO A 231 24.87 -16.75 -5.76
CA PRO A 231 23.70 -17.62 -5.64
C PRO A 231 22.46 -16.91 -5.09
N TYR A 232 22.63 -16.03 -4.09
CA TYR A 232 21.51 -15.31 -3.48
C TYR A 232 20.93 -14.24 -4.38
N ILE A 233 21.73 -13.56 -5.22
CA ILE A 233 21.21 -12.67 -6.27
C ILE A 233 20.30 -13.45 -7.21
N PHE A 234 20.76 -14.61 -7.69
CA PHE A 234 19.99 -15.45 -8.61
C PHE A 234 18.68 -15.94 -7.97
N LEU A 235 18.73 -16.41 -6.73
CA LEU A 235 17.53 -16.85 -6.00
C LEU A 235 16.58 -15.69 -5.71
N SER A 236 17.09 -14.50 -5.36
CA SER A 236 16.29 -13.32 -5.13
C SER A 236 15.64 -12.80 -6.42
N LEU A 237 16.29 -12.95 -7.58
CA LEU A 237 15.67 -12.66 -8.88
C LEU A 237 14.51 -13.61 -9.21
N ILE A 238 14.70 -14.91 -8.92
CA ILE A 238 13.60 -15.88 -9.07
C ILE A 238 12.45 -15.50 -8.13
N ASN A 239 12.76 -15.17 -6.88
CA ASN A 239 11.76 -14.72 -5.91
C ASN A 239 11.04 -13.44 -6.39
N ALA A 240 11.79 -12.45 -6.90
CA ALA A 240 11.20 -11.25 -7.49
C ALA A 240 10.24 -11.58 -8.63
N THR A 241 10.62 -12.51 -9.51
CA THR A 241 9.75 -12.98 -10.60
C THR A 241 8.48 -13.65 -10.06
N ILE A 242 8.62 -14.51 -9.05
CA ILE A 242 7.46 -15.19 -8.41
C ILE A 242 6.51 -14.17 -7.78
N VAL A 243 7.05 -13.17 -7.05
CA VAL A 243 6.25 -12.12 -6.41
C VAL A 243 5.56 -11.23 -7.44
N LEU A 244 6.24 -10.88 -8.55
CA LEU A 244 5.64 -10.12 -9.66
C LEU A 244 4.52 -10.91 -10.35
N VAL A 245 4.74 -12.19 -10.64
CA VAL A 245 3.71 -13.07 -11.23
C VAL A 245 2.53 -13.24 -10.28
N ALA A 246 2.78 -13.45 -8.99
CA ALA A 246 1.72 -13.52 -7.99
C ALA A 246 0.92 -12.20 -7.90
N GLY A 247 1.59 -11.06 -7.93
CA GLY A 247 0.94 -9.75 -7.95
C GLY A 247 0.07 -9.52 -9.19
N TYR A 248 0.54 -9.98 -10.35
CA TYR A 248 -0.26 -9.95 -11.57
C TYR A 248 -1.51 -10.84 -11.47
N ILE A 249 -1.35 -12.10 -11.05
CA ILE A 249 -2.45 -13.07 -10.98
C ILE A 249 -3.49 -12.70 -9.92
N LEU A 250 -3.03 -12.29 -8.72
CA LEU A 250 -3.91 -12.06 -7.58
C LEU A 250 -4.53 -10.67 -7.55
N PHE A 251 -3.79 -9.66 -8.01
CA PHE A 251 -4.19 -8.25 -7.86
C PHE A 251 -4.24 -7.48 -9.19
N GLY A 252 -3.96 -8.13 -10.32
CA GLY A 252 -4.01 -7.50 -11.63
C GLY A 252 -2.96 -6.40 -11.83
N ILE A 253 -1.83 -6.46 -11.11
CA ILE A 253 -0.76 -5.46 -11.23
C ILE A 253 -0.01 -5.67 -12.54
N VAL A 254 -0.13 -4.72 -13.44
CA VAL A 254 0.52 -4.76 -14.75
C VAL A 254 1.74 -3.85 -14.76
N ILE A 255 2.87 -4.35 -15.23
CA ILE A 255 4.08 -3.56 -15.43
C ILE A 255 3.85 -2.63 -16.63
N GLN A 256 3.85 -1.31 -16.40
CA GLN A 256 3.58 -0.32 -17.44
C GLN A 256 4.84 0.33 -18.03
N GLY A 257 6.02 -0.07 -17.55
CA GLY A 257 7.31 0.46 -17.97
C GLY A 257 8.17 -0.54 -18.74
N SER A 258 9.46 -0.24 -18.81
CA SER A 258 10.46 -1.11 -19.43
C SER A 258 10.83 -2.24 -18.46
N LEU A 259 10.59 -3.50 -18.86
CA LEU A 259 11.03 -4.69 -18.13
C LEU A 259 12.55 -4.72 -17.89
N LEU A 260 13.31 -4.16 -18.84
CA LEU A 260 14.77 -4.11 -18.74
C LEU A 260 15.20 -3.11 -17.65
N LEU A 261 14.52 -1.97 -17.55
CA LEU A 261 14.77 -0.99 -16.48
C LEU A 261 14.40 -1.59 -15.11
N LEU A 262 13.27 -2.26 -15.01
CA LEU A 262 12.84 -2.97 -13.80
C LEU A 262 13.87 -4.04 -13.39
N LEU A 263 14.41 -4.81 -14.34
CA LEU A 263 15.45 -5.82 -14.07
C LEU A 263 16.72 -5.19 -13.49
N PHE A 264 17.23 -4.11 -14.12
CA PHE A 264 18.43 -3.43 -13.63
C PHE A 264 18.19 -2.74 -12.28
N GLY A 265 17.03 -2.11 -12.10
CA GLY A 265 16.64 -1.53 -10.81
C GLY A 265 16.53 -2.59 -9.72
N THR A 266 15.93 -3.74 -10.02
CA THR A 266 15.84 -4.87 -9.10
C THR A 266 17.24 -5.41 -8.76
N LEU A 267 18.13 -5.55 -9.73
CA LEU A 267 19.51 -5.97 -9.47
C LEU A 267 20.25 -5.00 -8.54
N ALA A 268 20.20 -3.70 -8.81
CA ALA A 268 20.82 -2.69 -7.96
C ALA A 268 20.25 -2.72 -6.53
N PHE A 269 18.93 -2.85 -6.41
CA PHE A 269 18.23 -2.98 -5.15
C PHE A 269 18.65 -4.24 -4.37
N LEU A 270 18.75 -5.38 -5.04
CA LEU A 270 19.18 -6.64 -4.43
C LEU A 270 20.64 -6.59 -3.98
N PHE A 271 21.52 -5.92 -4.72
CA PHE A 271 22.91 -5.69 -4.27
C PHE A 271 22.95 -4.91 -2.96
N ALA A 272 22.16 -3.85 -2.83
CA ALA A 272 22.06 -3.09 -1.59
C ALA A 272 21.49 -3.92 -0.44
N ALA A 273 20.41 -4.69 -0.70
CA ALA A 273 19.78 -5.56 0.28
C ALA A 273 20.74 -6.66 0.78
N LEU A 274 21.42 -7.34 -0.14
CA LEU A 274 22.38 -8.38 0.21
C LEU A 274 23.60 -7.81 0.96
N GLY A 275 24.07 -6.60 0.59
CA GLY A 275 25.10 -5.87 1.33
C GLY A 275 24.69 -5.62 2.79
N LEU A 276 23.44 -5.21 3.02
CA LEU A 276 22.86 -5.05 4.36
C LEU A 276 22.85 -6.37 5.14
N GLY A 277 22.44 -7.47 4.51
CA GLY A 277 22.44 -8.79 5.12
C GLY A 277 23.84 -9.30 5.47
N ILE A 278 24.83 -9.03 4.61
CA ILE A 278 26.25 -9.32 4.91
C ILE A 278 26.70 -8.50 6.13
N PHE A 279 26.39 -7.23 6.18
CA PHE A 279 26.70 -6.37 7.33
C PHE A 279 26.11 -6.94 8.63
N ILE A 280 24.83 -7.31 8.64
CA ILE A 280 24.16 -7.93 9.80
C ILE A 280 24.88 -9.21 10.21
N SER A 281 25.33 -10.03 9.25
CA SER A 281 26.05 -11.27 9.54
C SER A 281 27.39 -11.07 10.24
N THR A 282 28.00 -9.88 10.13
CA THR A 282 29.26 -9.57 10.84
C THR A 282 29.03 -9.38 12.33
N VAL A 283 27.88 -8.81 12.73
CA VAL A 283 27.54 -8.46 14.11
C VAL A 283 26.81 -9.59 14.83
N ALA A 284 26.07 -10.43 14.09
CA ALA A 284 25.28 -11.51 14.68
C ALA A 284 26.13 -12.76 14.97
N ASP A 285 25.96 -13.33 16.17
CA ASP A 285 26.66 -14.54 16.61
C ASP A 285 25.82 -15.81 16.44
N SER A 286 24.49 -15.67 16.29
CA SER A 286 23.58 -16.80 16.08
C SER A 286 22.57 -16.52 14.99
N GLN A 287 22.04 -17.58 14.35
CA GLN A 287 21.00 -17.46 13.34
C GLN A 287 19.75 -16.75 13.88
N GLN A 288 19.42 -16.97 15.16
CA GLN A 288 18.28 -16.30 15.79
C GLN A 288 18.51 -14.79 15.89
N VAL A 289 19.68 -14.35 16.34
CA VAL A 289 20.05 -12.94 16.41
C VAL A 289 20.08 -12.33 15.02
N ALA A 290 20.68 -13.03 14.03
CA ALA A 290 20.74 -12.59 12.65
C ALA A 290 19.33 -12.39 12.05
N PHE A 291 18.42 -13.34 12.30
CA PHE A 291 17.03 -13.26 11.82
C PHE A 291 16.31 -12.06 12.41
N GLN A 292 16.41 -11.84 13.72
CA GLN A 292 15.77 -10.70 14.39
C GLN A 292 16.37 -9.37 13.90
N ALA A 293 17.69 -9.27 13.84
CA ALA A 293 18.37 -8.06 13.36
C ALA A 293 18.00 -7.77 11.89
N ALA A 294 17.99 -8.80 11.03
CA ALA A 294 17.59 -8.68 9.64
C ALA A 294 16.14 -8.18 9.50
N ASN A 295 15.20 -8.74 10.25
CA ASN A 295 13.82 -8.28 10.24
C ASN A 295 13.70 -6.81 10.68
N VAL A 296 14.26 -6.45 11.83
CA VAL A 296 14.15 -5.08 12.33
C VAL A 296 14.80 -4.08 11.38
N THR A 297 15.99 -4.40 10.84
CA THR A 297 16.75 -3.46 10.01
C THR A 297 16.20 -3.35 8.58
N SER A 298 15.51 -4.37 8.05
CA SER A 298 14.95 -4.32 6.71
C SER A 298 13.45 -3.99 6.70
N LEU A 299 12.65 -4.59 7.58
CA LEU A 299 11.20 -4.43 7.58
C LEU A 299 10.79 -3.03 8.07
N LEU A 300 11.28 -2.59 9.24
CA LEU A 300 10.85 -1.31 9.83
C LEU A 300 11.20 -0.11 8.95
N PRO A 301 12.45 0.06 8.45
CA PRO A 301 12.75 1.16 7.55
C PRO A 301 11.98 1.08 6.24
N SER A 302 11.80 -0.12 5.67
CA SER A 302 11.04 -0.27 4.43
C SER A 302 9.56 0.08 4.62
N PHE A 303 8.97 -0.23 5.76
CA PHE A 303 7.59 0.09 6.08
C PHE A 303 7.39 1.59 6.33
N MET A 304 8.30 2.21 7.12
CA MET A 304 8.12 3.58 7.60
C MET A 304 8.78 4.64 6.72
N LEU A 305 9.95 4.33 6.10
CA LEU A 305 10.81 5.33 5.45
C LEU A 305 10.88 5.19 3.92
N SER A 306 10.19 4.22 3.32
CA SER A 306 10.23 4.03 1.87
C SER A 306 9.29 4.93 1.07
N GLY A 307 8.36 5.61 1.75
CA GLY A 307 7.26 6.30 1.05
C GLY A 307 6.08 5.39 0.67
N PHE A 308 6.17 4.10 1.02
CA PHE A 308 5.18 3.09 0.69
C PHE A 308 3.84 3.32 1.40
N ILE A 309 3.85 3.54 2.72
CA ILE A 309 2.61 3.77 3.49
C ILE A 309 2.45 5.25 3.84
N PHE A 310 3.54 5.88 4.27
CA PHE A 310 3.54 7.28 4.68
C PHE A 310 4.26 8.11 3.62
N PRO A 311 3.58 9.09 2.98
CA PRO A 311 4.22 9.99 2.03
C PRO A 311 5.41 10.71 2.67
N ILE A 312 6.57 10.69 2.01
CA ILE A 312 7.82 11.24 2.55
C ILE A 312 7.68 12.75 2.79
N GLU A 313 6.91 13.44 1.96
CA GLU A 313 6.68 14.89 2.03
C GLU A 313 5.98 15.30 3.33
N THR A 314 5.23 14.40 3.96
CA THR A 314 4.53 14.66 5.22
C THR A 314 5.41 14.47 6.46
N MET A 315 6.61 13.93 6.29
CA MET A 315 7.54 13.66 7.38
C MET A 315 8.32 14.93 7.79
N PRO A 316 8.76 15.03 9.07
CA PRO A 316 9.71 16.07 9.49
C PRO A 316 11.02 16.01 8.68
N ALA A 317 11.64 17.17 8.39
CA ALA A 317 12.83 17.27 7.53
C ALA A 317 13.99 16.33 7.93
N ALA A 318 14.22 16.14 9.22
CA ALA A 318 15.25 15.23 9.73
C ALA A 318 14.98 13.76 9.32
N ILE A 319 13.71 13.33 9.35
CA ILE A 319 13.30 11.98 8.95
C ILE A 319 13.40 11.84 7.43
N GLN A 320 13.05 12.87 6.65
CA GLN A 320 13.21 12.87 5.19
C GLN A 320 14.65 12.58 4.76
N VAL A 321 15.64 13.11 5.47
CA VAL A 321 17.06 12.82 5.21
C VAL A 321 17.36 11.33 5.46
N LEU A 322 16.83 10.76 6.56
CA LEU A 322 17.04 9.36 6.90
C LEU A 322 16.41 8.40 5.87
N THR A 323 15.34 8.80 5.17
CA THR A 323 14.74 7.98 4.11
C THR A 323 15.72 7.62 3.00
N ASN A 324 16.74 8.45 2.74
CA ASN A 324 17.75 8.22 1.70
C ASN A 324 18.68 7.03 2.00
N VAL A 325 18.73 6.55 3.25
CA VAL A 325 19.50 5.36 3.62
C VAL A 325 18.73 4.07 3.31
N THR A 326 17.41 4.18 3.08
CA THR A 326 16.53 3.02 2.86
C THR A 326 16.47 2.65 1.38
N PRO A 327 17.03 1.48 0.95
CA PRO A 327 17.00 1.08 -0.46
C PRO A 327 15.59 0.96 -1.04
N ALA A 328 14.63 0.53 -0.21
CA ALA A 328 13.24 0.37 -0.62
C ALA A 328 12.59 1.66 -1.13
N LYS A 329 13.00 2.84 -0.64
CA LYS A 329 12.55 4.15 -1.15
C LYS A 329 12.77 4.30 -2.64
N PHE A 330 13.96 3.94 -3.11
CA PHE A 330 14.33 4.08 -4.52
C PHE A 330 13.68 3.02 -5.39
N TYR A 331 13.42 1.86 -4.83
CA TYR A 331 12.79 0.75 -5.57
C TYR A 331 11.29 0.97 -5.80
N VAL A 332 10.58 1.59 -4.85
CA VAL A 332 9.14 1.89 -4.98
C VAL A 332 8.86 2.91 -6.10
N VAL A 333 9.86 3.70 -6.50
CA VAL A 333 9.73 4.71 -7.57
C VAL A 333 9.96 4.13 -8.98
N ILE A 334 10.55 2.92 -9.06
CA ILE A 334 10.80 2.23 -10.34
C ILE A 334 9.56 1.49 -10.82
#